data_af5c947e295a4cf5909794d061d1d54b
#
_entry.id   af5c947e295a4cf5909794d061d1d54b
#
_cell.length_a   1.000
_cell.length_b   1.000
_cell.length_c   1.000
_cell.angle_alpha   90.00
_cell.angle_beta   90.00
_cell.angle_gamma   90.00
#
_symmetry.space_group_name_H-M   'P 1'
#
loop_
_entity.id
_entity.type
_entity.pdbx_description
1 polymer ?
#
loop_
_entity_poly.entity_id
_entity_poly.type
_entity_poly.pdbx_seq_one_letter_code
_entity_poly.pdbx_strand_id
1 'polypeptide(L)'
;MTQQFTNELFCDYYERWIEVYKQDAVRSVTMGKYRMTHKWLVRLVPTLQLKDIDRIAYQRLLNAYAAEHERQTVMDFHHQVKGAILDAVDDGLIPRDPTRKAVIKGK
;
A
#
# COMPACT_ATOMS: atom_id res chain seq x y z
N MET A 1 -19.44 11.38 -16.32
CA MET A 1 -18.64 11.00 -16.46
C MET A 1 -18.19 10.03 -16.02
N THR A 2 -17.86 9.53 -15.99
CA THR A 2 -17.53 8.51 -15.72
C THR A 2 -16.29 8.22 -15.27
N GLN A 3 -15.69 7.97 -14.76
CA GLN A 3 -14.64 7.59 -14.48
C GLN A 3 -14.38 6.66 -14.15
N GLN A 4 -14.05 6.27 -13.94
CA GLN A 4 -13.76 5.33 -13.70
C GLN A 4 -12.56 4.94 -13.25
N PHE A 5 -12.03 3.81 -13.48
CA PHE A 5 -10.79 3.39 -12.92
C PHE A 5 -9.68 4.13 -13.60
N THR A 6 -8.80 4.67 -12.85
CA THR A 6 -7.67 5.43 -13.32
C THR A 6 -6.51 4.49 -13.63
N ASN A 7 -5.60 4.94 -14.48
CA ASN A 7 -4.33 4.25 -14.72
C ASN A 7 -3.27 4.66 -13.70
N GLU A 8 -3.69 5.24 -12.59
CA GLU A 8 -2.76 5.72 -11.58
C GLU A 8 -1.96 4.57 -10.97
N LEU A 9 -0.66 4.79 -10.81
CA LEU A 9 0.20 3.82 -10.14
C LEU A 9 -0.08 3.81 -8.64
N PHE A 10 -0.02 2.63 -8.04
CA PHE A 10 -0.22 2.53 -6.61
C PHE A 10 0.80 3.38 -5.84
N CYS A 11 2.06 3.40 -6.29
CA CYS A 11 3.10 4.19 -5.63
C CYS A 11 2.73 5.68 -5.60
N ASP A 12 2.20 6.19 -6.71
CA ASP A 12 1.81 7.60 -6.80
C ASP A 12 0.62 7.90 -5.91
N TYR A 13 -0.36 7.00 -5.87
CA TYR A 13 -1.50 7.15 -4.98
C TYR A 13 -1.06 7.15 -3.53
N TYR A 14 -0.18 6.21 -3.16
CA TYR A 14 0.29 6.09 -1.78
C TYR A 14 1.02 7.36 -1.35
N GLU A 15 1.88 7.90 -2.21
CA GLU A 15 2.60 9.13 -1.91
C GLU A 15 1.63 10.28 -1.65
N ARG A 16 0.65 10.45 -2.52
CA ARG A 16 -0.35 11.49 -2.36
C ARG A 16 -1.16 11.27 -1.09
N TRP A 17 -1.52 10.01 -0.81
CA TRP A 17 -2.30 9.66 0.37
C TRP A 17 -1.58 10.05 1.66
N ILE A 18 -0.28 9.74 1.78
CA ILE A 18 0.44 10.10 2.99
C ILE A 18 0.64 11.60 3.10
N GLU A 19 0.82 12.30 1.99
CA GLU A 19 0.96 13.74 2.00
C GLU A 19 -0.33 14.44 2.43
N VAL A 20 -1.46 13.95 1.95
CA VAL A 20 -2.75 14.59 2.25
C VAL A 20 -3.26 14.24 3.63
N TYR A 21 -3.14 12.98 4.03
CA TYR A 21 -3.80 12.51 5.24
C TYR A 21 -2.86 12.29 6.42
N LYS A 22 -1.57 12.12 6.21
CA LYS A 22 -0.64 11.80 7.29
C LYS A 22 0.29 12.94 7.64
N GLN A 23 0.71 13.72 6.64
CA GLN A 23 1.60 14.85 6.88
C GLN A 23 0.94 15.80 7.87
N ASP A 24 1.66 16.15 8.93
CA ASP A 24 1.21 17.03 10.01
C ASP A 24 0.08 16.44 10.87
N ALA A 25 -0.41 15.24 10.56
CA ALA A 25 -1.38 14.54 11.38
C ALA A 25 -0.72 13.49 12.27
N VAL A 26 0.50 13.07 11.92
CA VAL A 26 1.25 12.10 12.70
C VAL A 26 2.61 12.70 13.05
N ARG A 27 3.28 12.10 14.03
CA ARG A 27 4.59 12.56 14.45
C ARG A 27 5.62 12.33 13.35
N SER A 28 6.69 13.14 13.36
CA SER A 28 7.70 13.07 12.31
C SER A 28 8.34 11.68 12.18
N VAL A 29 8.55 10.99 13.29
CA VAL A 29 9.13 9.64 13.24
C VAL A 29 8.16 8.67 12.54
N THR A 30 6.86 8.83 12.77
CA THR A 30 5.85 8.01 12.12
C THR A 30 5.76 8.34 10.64
N MET A 31 5.83 9.62 10.30
CA MET A 31 5.83 10.04 8.89
C MET A 31 7.03 9.46 8.16
N GLY A 32 8.18 9.38 8.82
CA GLY A 32 9.36 8.73 8.25
C GLY A 32 9.11 7.28 7.90
N LYS A 33 8.35 6.56 8.72
CA LYS A 33 7.99 5.17 8.44
C LYS A 33 7.10 5.06 7.21
N TYR A 34 6.12 5.97 7.08
CA TYR A 34 5.27 5.99 5.90
C TYR A 34 6.08 6.26 4.63
N ARG A 35 7.05 7.18 4.71
CA ARG A 35 7.90 7.48 3.56
C ARG A 35 8.81 6.31 3.21
N MET A 36 9.30 5.57 4.20
CA MET A 36 10.10 4.39 3.95
C MET A 36 9.25 3.31 3.25
N THR A 37 8.01 3.15 3.70
CA THR A 37 7.08 2.23 3.04
C THR A 37 6.89 2.61 1.57
N HIS A 38 6.74 3.90 1.29
CA HIS A 38 6.63 4.37 -0.09
C HIS A 38 7.85 3.98 -0.92
N LYS A 39 9.04 4.14 -0.37
CA LYS A 39 10.26 3.75 -1.09
C LYS A 39 10.27 2.27 -1.44
N TRP A 40 9.80 1.43 -0.51
CA TRP A 40 9.72 0.01 -0.78
C TRP A 40 8.68 -0.33 -1.84
N LEU A 41 7.56 0.38 -1.86
CA LEU A 41 6.55 0.18 -2.90
C LEU A 41 7.12 0.53 -4.28
N VAL A 42 7.86 1.62 -4.38
CA VAL A 42 8.52 2.00 -5.64
C VAL A 42 9.51 0.93 -6.07
N ARG A 43 10.21 0.34 -5.12
CA ARG A 43 11.20 -0.71 -5.41
C ARG A 43 10.56 -2.02 -5.83
N LEU A 44 9.48 -2.42 -5.15
CA LEU A 44 8.89 -3.74 -5.34
C LEU A 44 7.82 -3.78 -6.43
N VAL A 45 7.03 -2.73 -6.53
CA VAL A 45 5.89 -2.70 -7.46
C VAL A 45 5.81 -1.36 -8.19
N PRO A 46 6.88 -0.95 -8.90
CA PRO A 46 6.94 0.38 -9.49
C PRO A 46 5.89 0.63 -10.58
N THR A 47 5.36 -0.43 -11.18
CA THR A 47 4.41 -0.28 -12.30
C THR A 47 3.02 -0.79 -11.97
N LEU A 48 2.77 -1.21 -10.73
CA LEU A 48 1.47 -1.71 -10.33
C LEU A 48 0.45 -0.58 -10.31
N GLN A 49 -0.64 -0.74 -11.06
CA GLN A 49 -1.72 0.24 -11.08
C GLN A 49 -2.77 -0.11 -10.05
N LEU A 50 -3.46 0.92 -9.54
CA LEU A 50 -4.51 0.70 -8.55
C LEU A 50 -5.54 -0.31 -9.01
N LYS A 51 -5.95 -0.22 -10.27
CA LYS A 51 -7.00 -1.11 -10.80
C LYS A 51 -6.57 -2.57 -10.84
N ASP A 52 -5.28 -2.85 -10.74
CA ASP A 52 -4.74 -4.21 -10.85
C ASP A 52 -4.42 -4.84 -9.51
N ILE A 53 -4.70 -4.15 -8.41
CA ILE A 53 -4.43 -4.70 -7.08
C ILE A 53 -5.57 -5.64 -6.70
N ASP A 54 -5.34 -6.93 -6.87
CA ASP A 54 -6.25 -7.96 -6.38
C ASP A 54 -5.57 -8.71 -5.23
N ARG A 55 -6.25 -9.74 -4.70
CA ARG A 55 -5.72 -10.47 -3.55
C ARG A 55 -4.37 -11.13 -3.84
N ILE A 56 -4.22 -11.68 -5.05
CA ILE A 56 -2.96 -12.32 -5.42
C ILE A 56 -1.85 -11.29 -5.56
N ALA A 57 -2.13 -10.16 -6.22
CA ALA A 57 -1.14 -9.10 -6.37
C ALA A 57 -0.70 -8.56 -5.01
N TYR A 58 -1.66 -8.37 -4.10
CA TYR A 58 -1.34 -7.87 -2.77
C TYR A 58 -0.50 -8.89 -1.98
N GLN A 59 -0.87 -10.17 -2.05
CA GLN A 59 -0.10 -11.20 -1.36
C GLN A 59 1.31 -11.31 -1.92
N ARG A 60 1.47 -11.16 -3.24
CA ARG A 60 2.81 -11.17 -3.84
C ARG A 60 3.66 -10.01 -3.35
N LEU A 61 3.04 -8.84 -3.19
CA LEU A 61 3.74 -7.68 -2.64
C LEU A 61 4.23 -7.97 -1.22
N LEU A 62 3.35 -8.52 -0.37
CA LEU A 62 3.74 -8.86 1.00
C LEU A 62 4.84 -9.90 1.02
N ASN A 63 4.75 -10.92 0.15
CA ASN A 63 5.78 -11.96 0.09
C ASN A 63 7.12 -11.39 -0.34
N ALA A 64 7.12 -10.48 -1.30
CA ALA A 64 8.37 -9.85 -1.77
C ALA A 64 9.02 -9.04 -0.65
N TYR A 65 8.22 -8.30 0.10
CA TYR A 65 8.73 -7.53 1.23
C TYR A 65 9.24 -8.48 2.35
N ALA A 66 8.49 -9.56 2.58
CA ALA A 66 8.82 -10.54 3.63
C ALA A 66 10.13 -11.27 3.36
N ALA A 67 10.56 -11.33 2.10
CA ALA A 67 11.81 -12.01 1.75
C ALA A 67 13.01 -11.34 2.42
N GLU A 68 12.92 -10.05 2.75
CA GLU A 68 14.03 -9.28 3.32
C GLU A 68 13.72 -8.69 4.69
N HIS A 69 12.58 -9.04 5.29
CA HIS A 69 12.16 -8.44 6.56
C HIS A 69 11.56 -9.49 7.48
N GLU A 70 11.72 -9.29 8.77
CA GLU A 70 11.13 -10.18 9.75
C GLU A 70 9.62 -9.95 9.84
N ARG A 71 8.92 -10.92 10.42
CA ARG A 71 7.47 -10.94 10.42
C ARG A 71 6.84 -9.69 11.03
N GLN A 72 7.38 -9.18 12.14
CA GLN A 72 6.80 -7.99 12.76
C GLN A 72 6.89 -6.78 11.83
N THR A 73 8.02 -6.63 11.15
CA THR A 73 8.20 -5.55 10.20
C THR A 73 7.23 -5.67 9.03
N VAL A 74 6.99 -6.91 8.57
CA VAL A 74 6.01 -7.16 7.50
C VAL A 74 4.61 -6.79 7.98
N MET A 75 4.28 -7.10 9.23
CA MET A 75 2.97 -6.74 9.79
C MET A 75 2.78 -5.23 9.81
N ASP A 76 3.80 -4.49 10.22
CA ASP A 76 3.73 -3.03 10.25
C ASP A 76 3.55 -2.46 8.84
N PHE A 77 4.29 -3.00 7.88
CA PHE A 77 4.16 -2.62 6.47
C PHE A 77 2.73 -2.89 5.97
N HIS A 78 2.22 -4.08 6.28
CA HIS A 78 0.86 -4.47 5.92
C HIS A 78 -0.17 -3.47 6.44
N HIS A 79 -0.08 -3.08 7.71
CA HIS A 79 -1.04 -2.17 8.30
C HIS A 79 -1.01 -0.79 7.63
N GLN A 80 0.18 -0.29 7.32
CA GLN A 80 0.31 1.01 6.66
C GLN A 80 -0.25 0.98 5.24
N VAL A 81 0.12 -0.05 4.47
CA VAL A 81 -0.33 -0.17 3.09
C VAL A 81 -1.83 -0.42 3.04
N LYS A 82 -2.34 -1.25 3.94
CA LYS A 82 -3.78 -1.54 4.03
C LYS A 82 -4.59 -0.27 4.25
N GLY A 83 -4.10 0.65 5.10
CA GLY A 83 -4.82 1.90 5.35
C GLY A 83 -5.08 2.68 4.07
N ALA A 84 -4.06 2.80 3.22
CA ALA A 84 -4.20 3.50 1.94
C ALA A 84 -5.11 2.75 0.99
N ILE A 85 -4.98 1.42 0.95
CA ILE A 85 -5.78 0.59 0.04
C ILE A 85 -7.26 0.67 0.42
N LEU A 86 -7.60 0.62 1.71
CA LEU A 86 -8.99 0.69 2.13
C LEU A 86 -9.62 2.04 1.79
N ASP A 87 -8.86 3.13 1.90
CA ASP A 87 -9.35 4.43 1.46
C ASP A 87 -9.59 4.43 -0.05
N ALA A 88 -8.72 3.80 -0.82
CA ALA A 88 -8.91 3.69 -2.27
C ALA A 88 -10.15 2.87 -2.61
N VAL A 89 -10.43 1.82 -1.84
CA VAL A 89 -11.65 1.03 -2.01
C VAL A 89 -12.88 1.91 -1.73
N ASP A 90 -12.85 2.65 -0.62
CA ASP A 90 -13.96 3.53 -0.24
C ASP A 90 -14.22 4.60 -1.30
N ASP A 91 -13.16 5.06 -1.95
CA ASP A 91 -13.27 6.10 -2.99
C ASP A 91 -13.60 5.51 -4.37
N GLY A 92 -13.81 4.21 -4.47
CA GLY A 92 -14.17 3.57 -5.72
C GLY A 92 -13.02 3.38 -6.69
N LEU A 93 -11.78 3.54 -6.25
CA LEU A 93 -10.60 3.38 -7.10
C LEU A 93 -10.17 1.92 -7.20
N ILE A 94 -10.54 1.12 -6.22
CA ILE A 94 -10.28 -0.33 -6.19
C ILE A 94 -11.64 -0.98 -5.91
N PRO A 95 -12.07 -1.96 -6.72
CA PRO A 95 -13.44 -2.49 -6.59
C PRO A 95 -13.68 -3.32 -5.33
N ARG A 96 -12.65 -3.98 -4.80
CA ARG A 96 -12.78 -4.84 -3.62
C ARG A 96 -11.54 -4.73 -2.77
N ASP A 97 -11.69 -5.02 -1.48
CA ASP A 97 -10.56 -5.03 -0.55
C ASP A 97 -9.64 -6.21 -0.86
N PRO A 98 -8.44 -5.96 -1.40
CA PRO A 98 -7.49 -7.04 -1.74
C PRO A 98 -6.67 -7.49 -0.55
N THR A 99 -6.81 -6.82 0.61
CA THR A 99 -6.00 -7.12 1.79
C THR A 99 -6.66 -8.15 2.69
N ARG A 100 -7.89 -8.57 2.37
CA ARG A 100 -8.60 -9.55 3.18
C ARG A 100 -7.87 -10.88 3.16
N LYS A 101 -7.77 -11.50 4.34
CA LYS A 101 -7.14 -12.81 4.50
C LYS A 101 -5.68 -12.85 4.05
N ALA A 102 -5.00 -11.71 4.09
CA ALA A 102 -3.59 -11.68 3.78
C ALA A 102 -2.81 -12.52 4.78
N VAL A 103 -1.82 -13.26 4.29
CA VAL A 103 -0.95 -14.10 5.11
C VAL A 103 0.34 -13.35 5.36
N ILE A 104 0.70 -13.19 6.62
CA ILE A 104 1.91 -12.46 6.99
C ILE A 104 3.05 -13.44 7.16
N LYS A 105 4.04 -13.32 6.31
CA LYS A 105 5.26 -14.12 6.37
C LYS A 105 6.41 -13.23 6.84
N GLY A 106 7.56 -13.81 6.98
CA GLY A 106 8.74 -13.06 7.38
C GLY A 106 9.95 -13.96 7.39
N LYS A 107 11.09 -13.28 7.42
CA LYS A 107 12.38 -13.91 7.41
C LYS A 107 12.76 -14.41 8.79
#